data_2653077fcda4f9a178658b2f19a33d13
#
_entry.id   2653077fcda4f9a178658b2f19a33d13
#
_cell.length_a   1.000
_cell.length_b   1.000
_cell.length_c   1.000
_cell.angle_alpha   90.00
_cell.angle_beta   90.00
_cell.angle_gamma   90.00
#
_symmetry.space_group_name_H-M   'P 1'
#
loop_
_entity.id
_entity.type
_entity.pdbx_description
1 polymer ?
#
loop_
_entity_poly.entity_id
_entity_poly.type
_entity_poly.pdbx_seq_one_letter_code
_entity_poly.pdbx_strand_id
1 'polypeptide(L)'
;MELDEKFNLLRTLTQKIRSYDKHLIDTVTFCNNKMSSIVYDYYPFEVEIRDNNLYFFIITNRSEKKMLFSSSLNTDFDKLCDSLIKCITKDVKKQIPMKFLKAKGFL
;
A
#
# COMPACT_ATOMS: atom_id res chain seq x y z
N MET A 1 -12.87 -10.50 -12.85
CA MET A 1 -12.03 -9.33 -13.23
C MET A 1 -10.78 -9.82 -13.96
N GLU A 2 -10.53 -9.24 -15.11
CA GLU A 2 -9.36 -9.57 -15.91
C GLU A 2 -8.06 -9.11 -15.24
N LEU A 3 -6.94 -9.74 -15.57
CA LEU A 3 -5.63 -9.38 -15.02
C LEU A 3 -5.25 -7.94 -15.37
N ASP A 4 -5.55 -7.51 -16.61
CA ASP A 4 -5.27 -6.14 -17.04
C ASP A 4 -6.06 -5.11 -16.21
N GLU A 5 -7.30 -5.41 -15.85
CA GLU A 5 -8.10 -4.54 -15.00
C GLU A 5 -7.51 -4.44 -13.60
N LYS A 6 -7.06 -5.57 -13.05
CA LYS A 6 -6.40 -5.60 -11.74
C LYS A 6 -5.13 -4.75 -11.75
N PHE A 7 -4.33 -4.89 -12.80
CA PHE A 7 -3.10 -4.11 -12.96
C PHE A 7 -3.41 -2.61 -13.03
N ASN A 8 -4.44 -2.22 -13.79
CA ASN A 8 -4.82 -0.82 -13.92
C ASN A 8 -5.28 -0.22 -12.59
N LEU A 9 -6.02 -0.99 -11.80
CA LEU A 9 -6.44 -0.54 -10.47
C LEU A 9 -5.25 -0.35 -9.54
N LEU A 10 -4.31 -1.30 -9.53
CA LEU A 10 -3.10 -1.20 -8.72
C LEU A 10 -2.23 -0.02 -9.13
N ARG A 11 -2.15 0.24 -10.44
CA ARG A 11 -1.42 1.37 -10.97
C ARG A 11 -2.06 2.70 -10.56
N THR A 12 -3.39 2.78 -10.61
CA THR A 12 -4.14 3.96 -10.16
C THR A 12 -3.92 4.19 -8.67
N LEU A 13 -3.98 3.13 -7.86
CA LEU A 13 -3.69 3.22 -6.43
C LEU A 13 -2.29 3.77 -6.18
N THR A 14 -1.29 3.26 -6.91
CA THR A 14 0.09 3.73 -6.80
C THR A 14 0.20 5.22 -7.07
N GLN A 15 -0.47 5.72 -8.11
CA GLN A 15 -0.47 7.13 -8.45
C GLN A 15 -1.14 7.98 -7.36
N LYS A 16 -2.22 7.49 -6.78
CA LYS A 16 -2.90 8.20 -5.69
C LYS A 16 -2.05 8.27 -4.42
N ILE A 17 -1.35 7.20 -4.10
CA ILE A 17 -0.42 7.19 -2.95
C ILE A 17 0.69 8.22 -3.17
N ARG A 18 1.30 8.24 -4.35
CA ARG A 18 2.36 9.20 -4.68
C ARG A 18 1.88 10.64 -4.70
N SER A 19 0.65 10.88 -5.12
CA SER A 19 0.05 12.21 -5.11
C SER A 19 -0.24 12.70 -3.70
N TYR A 20 -0.53 11.78 -2.79
CA TYR A 20 -0.77 12.11 -1.39
C TYR A 20 0.55 12.50 -0.69
N ASP A 21 1.58 11.69 -0.85
CA ASP A 21 2.90 11.92 -0.26
C ASP A 21 3.96 11.23 -1.12
N LYS A 22 4.81 12.03 -1.76
CA LYS A 22 5.84 11.51 -2.66
C LYS A 22 6.90 10.66 -1.95
N HIS A 23 7.00 10.77 -0.63
CA HIS A 23 7.97 10.01 0.18
C HIS A 23 7.39 8.71 0.72
N LEU A 24 6.07 8.52 0.62
CA LEU A 24 5.42 7.36 1.22
C LEU A 24 5.89 6.05 0.58
N ILE A 25 6.00 6.02 -0.73
CA ILE A 25 6.54 4.89 -1.48
C ILE A 25 7.53 5.41 -2.54
N ASP A 26 8.55 4.61 -2.81
CA ASP A 26 9.54 4.93 -3.86
C ASP A 26 9.38 3.94 -5.02
N THR A 27 10.17 2.88 -5.04
CA THR A 27 10.10 1.86 -6.09
C THR A 27 8.93 0.93 -5.85
N VAL A 28 8.16 0.66 -6.91
CA VAL A 28 7.00 -0.23 -6.87
C VAL A 28 7.22 -1.37 -7.83
N THR A 29 6.95 -2.60 -7.39
CA THR A 29 7.02 -3.80 -8.21
C THR A 29 5.61 -4.33 -8.43
N PHE A 30 5.26 -4.60 -9.69
CA PHE A 30 3.99 -5.22 -10.05
C PHE A 30 4.25 -6.66 -10.51
N CYS A 31 3.45 -7.58 -10.00
CA CYS A 31 3.53 -8.99 -10.39
C CYS A 31 2.12 -9.57 -10.38
N ASN A 32 1.59 -9.87 -11.57
CA ASN A 32 0.24 -10.40 -11.74
C ASN A 32 -0.79 -9.47 -11.09
N ASN A 33 -1.50 -9.98 -10.09
CA ASN A 33 -2.55 -9.25 -9.35
C ASN A 33 -2.02 -8.58 -8.09
N LYS A 34 -0.70 -8.36 -8.00
CA LYS A 34 -0.05 -7.84 -6.79
C LYS A 34 0.81 -6.63 -7.11
N MET A 35 0.91 -5.76 -6.12
CA MET A 35 1.82 -4.63 -6.13
C MET A 35 2.54 -4.62 -4.80
N SER A 36 3.86 -4.39 -4.81
CA SER A 36 4.65 -4.35 -3.58
C SER A 36 5.58 -3.16 -3.58
N SER A 37 5.85 -2.65 -2.39
CA SER A 37 6.75 -1.53 -2.15
C SER A 37 7.15 -1.50 -0.66
N ILE A 38 7.71 -0.40 -0.22
CA ILE A 38 8.14 -0.20 1.17
C ILE A 38 7.62 1.15 1.65
N VAL A 39 6.89 1.15 2.77
CA VAL A 39 6.37 2.38 3.37
C VAL A 39 7.51 3.14 4.03
N TYR A 40 7.77 4.37 3.58
CA TYR A 40 8.83 5.26 4.08
C TYR A 40 10.19 4.55 4.22
N ASP A 41 10.54 3.71 3.25
CA ASP A 41 11.77 2.92 3.24
C ASP A 41 11.95 2.00 4.47
N TYR A 42 10.88 1.73 5.20
CA TYR A 42 10.96 0.96 6.45
C TYR A 42 10.14 -0.32 6.45
N TYR A 43 8.84 -0.24 6.12
CA TYR A 43 7.93 -1.39 6.18
C TYR A 43 7.59 -1.91 4.80
N PRO A 44 8.10 -3.11 4.42
CA PRO A 44 7.66 -3.76 3.19
C PRO A 44 6.17 -4.11 3.26
N PHE A 45 5.47 -3.92 2.15
CA PHE A 45 4.06 -4.23 2.06
C PHE A 45 3.70 -4.79 0.70
N GLU A 46 2.52 -5.40 0.63
CA GLU A 46 1.96 -5.93 -0.59
C GLU A 46 0.48 -5.60 -0.64
N VAL A 47 -0.01 -5.23 -1.82
CA VAL A 47 -1.43 -5.10 -2.11
C VAL A 47 -1.80 -6.16 -3.13
N GLU A 48 -2.84 -6.91 -2.85
CA GLU A 48 -3.32 -7.97 -3.73
C GLU A 48 -4.78 -7.75 -4.07
N ILE A 49 -5.13 -7.87 -5.36
CA ILE A 49 -6.52 -7.93 -5.79
C ILE A 49 -6.84 -9.39 -6.12
N ARG A 50 -7.72 -9.98 -5.33
CA ARG A 50 -8.15 -11.36 -5.48
C ARG A 50 -9.66 -11.43 -5.46
N ASP A 51 -10.23 -12.11 -6.45
CA ASP A 51 -11.67 -12.10 -6.69
C ASP A 51 -12.12 -10.65 -6.87
N ASN A 52 -13.09 -10.17 -6.14
CA ASN A 52 -13.52 -8.79 -6.23
C ASN A 52 -13.17 -8.00 -4.97
N ASN A 53 -12.01 -8.29 -4.39
CA ASN A 53 -11.55 -7.67 -3.15
C ASN A 53 -10.10 -7.23 -3.27
N LEU A 54 -9.77 -6.16 -2.54
CA LEU A 54 -8.42 -5.66 -2.39
C LEU A 54 -7.95 -5.94 -0.96
N TYR A 55 -6.73 -6.47 -0.83
CA TYR A 55 -6.10 -6.79 0.45
C TYR A 55 -4.78 -6.06 0.58
N PHE A 56 -4.52 -5.51 1.75
CA PHE A 56 -3.26 -4.85 2.08
C PHE A 56 -2.57 -5.59 3.21
N PHE A 57 -1.34 -6.03 2.96
CA PHE A 57 -0.53 -6.78 3.92
C PHE A 57 0.77 -6.04 4.21
N ILE A 58 1.19 -6.01 5.47
CA ILE A 58 2.59 -5.70 5.79
C ILE A 58 3.37 -7.01 5.89
N ILE A 59 4.65 -6.95 5.57
CA ILE A 59 5.53 -8.12 5.63
C ILE A 59 6.42 -7.96 6.87
N THR A 60 6.29 -8.91 7.80
CA THR A 60 7.03 -8.88 9.05
C THR A 60 8.46 -9.37 8.87
N ASN A 61 9.28 -9.26 9.93
CA ASN A 61 10.68 -9.68 9.92
C ASN A 61 10.87 -11.16 9.58
N ARG A 62 9.83 -11.99 9.74
CA ARG A 62 9.88 -13.42 9.41
C ARG A 62 9.29 -13.73 8.04
N SER A 63 9.13 -12.70 7.20
CA SER A 63 8.49 -12.81 5.89
C SER A 63 7.04 -13.29 5.97
N GLU A 64 6.40 -13.13 7.11
CA GLU A 64 4.99 -13.43 7.28
C GLU A 64 4.15 -12.22 6.86
N LYS A 65 3.02 -12.48 6.23
CA LYS A 65 2.09 -11.43 5.84
C LYS A 65 1.06 -11.19 6.93
N LYS A 66 0.89 -9.95 7.31
CA LYS A 66 -0.16 -9.54 8.24
C LYS A 66 -1.12 -8.61 7.52
N MET A 67 -2.37 -9.01 7.39
CA MET A 67 -3.40 -8.19 6.74
C MET A 67 -3.82 -7.07 7.67
N LEU A 68 -3.72 -5.83 7.17
CA LEU A 68 -4.14 -4.65 7.92
C LEU A 68 -5.39 -3.99 7.35
N PHE A 69 -5.72 -4.28 6.10
CA PHE A 69 -6.84 -3.63 5.42
C PHE A 69 -7.38 -4.55 4.34
N SER A 70 -8.70 -4.55 4.19
CA SER A 70 -9.35 -5.19 3.05
C SER A 70 -10.62 -4.43 2.71
N SER A 71 -10.99 -4.48 1.44
CA SER A 71 -12.20 -3.82 0.96
C SER A 71 -12.70 -4.49 -0.31
N SER A 72 -14.02 -4.48 -0.49
CA SER A 72 -14.63 -4.88 -1.75
C SER A 72 -14.37 -3.83 -2.82
N LEU A 73 -14.14 -4.28 -4.06
CA LEU A 73 -13.98 -3.39 -5.21
C LEU A 73 -15.34 -2.89 -5.76
N ASN A 74 -16.45 -3.33 -5.16
CA ASN A 74 -17.78 -2.83 -5.53
C ASN A 74 -18.07 -1.45 -4.95
N THR A 75 -17.15 -0.87 -4.19
CA THR A 75 -17.27 0.49 -3.67
C THR A 75 -16.58 1.48 -4.58
N ASP A 76 -16.78 2.77 -4.30
CA ASP A 76 -16.07 3.84 -4.99
C ASP A 76 -14.56 3.65 -4.78
N PHE A 77 -13.80 3.50 -5.87
CA PHE A 77 -12.38 3.20 -5.79
C PHE A 77 -11.59 4.35 -5.17
N ASP A 78 -12.00 5.60 -5.40
CA ASP A 78 -11.34 6.75 -4.79
C ASP A 78 -11.46 6.71 -3.27
N LYS A 79 -12.65 6.37 -2.76
CA LYS A 79 -12.87 6.22 -1.32
C LYS A 79 -12.07 5.05 -0.75
N LEU A 80 -11.98 3.96 -1.51
CA LEU A 80 -11.17 2.82 -1.10
C LEU A 80 -9.70 3.22 -0.97
N CYS A 81 -9.16 3.93 -1.95
CA CYS A 81 -7.78 4.42 -1.92
C CYS A 81 -7.55 5.36 -0.74
N ASP A 82 -8.48 6.27 -0.47
CA ASP A 82 -8.38 7.18 0.68
C ASP A 82 -8.34 6.42 2.00
N SER A 83 -9.17 5.39 2.12
CA SER A 83 -9.20 4.55 3.33
C SER A 83 -7.90 3.77 3.51
N LEU A 84 -7.35 3.24 2.42
CA LEU A 84 -6.07 2.54 2.46
C LEU A 84 -4.93 3.50 2.83
N ILE A 85 -4.89 4.68 2.25
CA ILE A 85 -3.89 5.70 2.59
C ILE A 85 -3.98 6.08 4.07
N LYS A 86 -5.19 6.22 4.61
CA LYS A 86 -5.38 6.47 6.05
C LYS A 86 -4.83 5.32 6.89
N CYS A 87 -5.06 4.09 6.49
CA CYS A 87 -4.50 2.93 7.17
C CYS A 87 -2.97 3.00 7.19
N ILE A 88 -2.36 3.29 6.04
CA ILE A 88 -0.90 3.39 5.94
C ILE A 88 -0.37 4.52 6.83
N THR A 89 -0.96 5.70 6.75
CA THR A 89 -0.46 6.87 7.47
C THR A 89 -0.74 6.83 8.97
N LYS A 90 -1.81 6.17 9.39
CA LYS A 90 -2.15 6.06 10.82
C LYS A 90 -1.55 4.82 11.47
N ASP A 91 -1.75 3.66 10.85
CA ASP A 91 -1.40 2.40 11.52
C ASP A 91 0.02 1.94 11.24
N VAL A 92 0.50 2.12 10.00
CA VAL A 92 1.84 1.67 9.62
C VAL A 92 2.89 2.72 10.01
N LYS A 93 2.65 3.98 9.70
CA LYS A 93 3.62 5.05 10.00
C LYS A 93 3.92 5.15 11.49
N LYS A 94 2.92 4.94 12.34
CA LYS A 94 3.10 4.98 13.80
C LYS A 94 4.12 3.95 14.31
N GLN A 95 4.29 2.85 13.59
CA GLN A 95 5.21 1.78 13.96
C GLN A 95 6.64 2.04 13.50
N ILE A 96 6.85 3.10 12.72
CA ILE A 96 8.18 3.48 12.25
C ILE A 96 8.84 4.39 13.28
N PRO A 97 10.09 4.07 13.71
CA PRO A 97 10.79 4.92 14.69
C PRO A 97 10.92 6.36 14.20
N MET A 98 10.61 7.31 15.07
CA MET A 98 10.70 8.74 14.76
C MET A 98 12.09 9.15 14.30
N LYS A 99 13.13 8.58 14.94
CA LYS A 99 14.52 8.83 14.56
C LYS A 99 14.79 8.46 13.10
N PHE A 100 14.22 7.33 12.64
CA PHE A 100 14.39 6.89 11.27
C PHE A 100 13.74 7.88 10.30
N LEU A 101 12.51 8.29 10.57
CA LEU A 101 11.79 9.23 9.71
C LEU A 101 12.51 10.57 9.63
N LYS A 102 13.05 11.06 10.75
CA LYS A 102 13.82 12.31 10.78
C LYS A 102 15.13 12.18 10.00
N ALA A 103 15.84 11.07 10.19
CA ALA A 103 17.11 10.83 9.49
C ALA A 103 16.93 10.75 7.98
N LYS A 104 15.77 10.27 7.53
CA LYS A 104 15.44 10.18 6.09
C LYS A 104 14.85 11.48 5.52
N GLY A 105 14.54 12.44 6.37
CA GLY A 105 13.92 13.67 5.90
C GLY A 105 12.44 13.53 5.59
N PHE A 106 11.76 12.56 6.18
CA PHE A 106 10.33 12.32 5.97
C PHE A 106 9.45 13.03 6.98
N LEU A 107 10.05 13.70 7.93
CA LEU A 107 9.34 14.53 8.91
C LEU A 107 9.77 15.99 8.78
#